data_f557748008eb7912ed21ef7c07caddd4
#
_entry.id   f557748008eb7912ed21ef7c07caddd4
#
_cell.length_a   1.000
_cell.length_b   1.000
_cell.length_c   1.000
_cell.angle_alpha   90.00
_cell.angle_beta   90.00
_cell.angle_gamma   90.00
#
_symmetry.space_group_name_H-M   'P 1'
#
loop_
_entity.id
_entity.type
_entity.pdbx_description
1 polymer ?
#
loop_
_entity_poly.entity_id
_entity_poly.type
_entity_poly.pdbx_seq_one_letter_code
_entity_poly.pdbx_strand_id
1 'polypeptide(L)'
;MSASDPFSHDQAVKNLLKAYPDEALEFLAEDVVRLHGMPVSWEFLDTAVGKEDVAEPGPGQSMDLAIRYGFRDGGTAIMALVEHWSDAGKLDLLRTARYFLELLRRFPGESILPIALVDDERPRQIADTVEHRVLEFSPFHFTTRIVQIPALSLERFRHTANRVALSFTPNMAGADGVEQVLRVTMAFQDQDDLMGVRKFFAFWVVEARLKLDEQREVKRKLKEMAMPEIMEWFKQDGIEEGIEKGIERGLERGIEQGARASKLEDARKMLEHGIEWRIVTDVTGITPEDLAAN
;
A
#
# COMPACT_ATOMS: atom_id res chain seq x y z
N MET A 1 5.12 5.95 -6.16
CA MET A 1 5.25 6.32 -4.73
C MET A 1 6.36 5.48 -4.12
N SER A 2 7.28 6.09 -3.39
CA SER A 2 8.41 5.40 -2.76
C SER A 2 7.94 4.62 -1.53
N ALA A 3 8.51 3.43 -1.26
CA ALA A 3 8.21 2.59 -0.08
C ALA A 3 8.50 3.25 1.29
N SER A 4 8.95 4.48 1.30
CA SER A 4 9.25 5.28 2.50
C SER A 4 8.22 6.37 2.80
N ASP A 5 7.14 6.47 2.01
CA ASP A 5 6.06 7.41 2.27
C ASP A 5 5.27 6.93 3.51
N PRO A 6 5.23 7.72 4.61
CA PRO A 6 4.49 7.35 5.81
C PRO A 6 2.98 7.20 5.57
N PHE A 7 2.49 7.62 4.42
CA PHE A 7 1.11 7.48 3.95
C PHE A 7 0.93 6.37 2.90
N SER A 8 1.93 5.52 2.68
CA SER A 8 1.77 4.40 1.74
C SER A 8 0.74 3.40 2.28
N HIS A 9 -0.03 2.80 1.37
CA HIS A 9 -1.02 1.76 1.67
C HIS A 9 -0.44 0.65 2.56
N ASP A 10 0.75 0.19 2.21
CA ASP A 10 1.46 -0.84 2.94
C ASP A 10 1.77 -0.46 4.40
N GLN A 11 2.25 0.78 4.63
CA GLN A 11 2.54 1.27 5.97
C GLN A 11 1.27 1.38 6.83
N ALA A 12 0.16 1.71 6.24
CA ALA A 12 -1.08 1.85 6.95
C ALA A 12 -1.72 0.51 7.33
N VAL A 13 -1.65 -0.49 6.45
CA VAL A 13 -2.01 -1.86 6.81
C VAL A 13 -1.16 -2.36 7.97
N LYS A 14 0.17 -2.13 7.94
CA LYS A 14 1.07 -2.44 9.05
C LYS A 14 0.67 -1.73 10.34
N ASN A 15 0.35 -0.45 10.27
CA ASN A 15 -0.08 0.33 11.42
C ASN A 15 -1.41 -0.18 12.00
N LEU A 16 -2.37 -0.54 11.15
CA LEU A 16 -3.63 -1.15 11.57
C LEU A 16 -3.40 -2.47 12.32
N LEU A 17 -2.62 -3.38 11.74
CA LEU A 17 -2.33 -4.68 12.36
C LEU A 17 -1.55 -4.53 13.68
N LYS A 18 -0.69 -3.51 13.80
CA LYS A 18 0.02 -3.19 15.04
C LYS A 18 -0.87 -2.56 16.09
N ALA A 19 -1.85 -1.78 15.69
CA ALA A 19 -2.79 -1.14 16.61
C ALA A 19 -3.76 -2.13 17.26
N TYR A 20 -4.11 -3.20 16.54
CA TYR A 20 -5.07 -4.23 16.96
C TYR A 20 -4.54 -5.65 16.70
N PRO A 21 -3.47 -6.07 17.38
CA PRO A 21 -2.80 -7.33 17.05
C PRO A 21 -3.64 -8.57 17.38
N ASP A 22 -4.44 -8.54 18.42
CA ASP A 22 -5.37 -9.61 18.78
C ASP A 22 -6.50 -9.76 17.75
N GLU A 23 -7.09 -8.65 17.32
CA GLU A 23 -8.10 -8.62 16.28
C GLU A 23 -7.50 -8.98 14.90
N ALA A 24 -6.23 -8.64 14.67
CA ALA A 24 -5.50 -9.06 13.47
C ALA A 24 -5.36 -10.57 13.40
N LEU A 25 -4.99 -11.22 14.51
CA LEU A 25 -4.93 -12.68 14.56
C LEU A 25 -6.30 -13.32 14.31
N GLU A 26 -7.36 -12.80 14.96
CA GLU A 26 -8.72 -13.28 14.76
C GLU A 26 -9.16 -13.19 13.30
N PHE A 27 -8.87 -12.06 12.64
CA PHE A 27 -9.22 -11.85 11.24
C PHE A 27 -8.40 -12.73 10.27
N LEU A 28 -7.09 -12.82 10.48
CA LEU A 28 -6.17 -13.50 9.57
C LEU A 28 -6.11 -15.03 9.81
N ALA A 29 -6.42 -15.47 11.03
CA ALA A 29 -6.25 -16.84 11.49
C ALA A 29 -7.33 -17.26 12.51
N GLU A 30 -8.61 -17.10 12.16
CA GLU A 30 -9.76 -17.44 13.02
C GLU A 30 -9.71 -18.86 13.59
N ASP A 31 -9.19 -19.82 12.83
CA ASP A 31 -9.02 -21.21 13.27
C ASP A 31 -8.04 -21.35 14.45
N VAL A 32 -6.99 -20.51 14.47
CA VAL A 32 -6.05 -20.43 15.61
C VAL A 32 -6.77 -19.92 16.85
N VAL A 33 -7.53 -18.83 16.70
CA VAL A 33 -8.30 -18.25 17.82
C VAL A 33 -9.40 -19.20 18.28
N ARG A 34 -10.03 -19.94 17.39
CA ARG A 34 -11.03 -20.96 17.74
C ARG A 34 -10.43 -22.11 18.54
N LEU A 35 -9.18 -22.49 18.24
CA LEU A 35 -8.50 -23.60 18.90
C LEU A 35 -7.91 -23.18 20.26
N HIS A 36 -7.27 -22.02 20.36
CA HIS A 36 -6.49 -21.60 21.53
C HIS A 36 -7.13 -20.47 22.33
N GLY A 37 -8.24 -19.88 21.84
CA GLY A 37 -8.85 -18.67 22.37
C GLY A 37 -8.14 -17.40 21.86
N MET A 38 -8.60 -16.24 22.31
CA MET A 38 -7.93 -14.97 22.03
C MET A 38 -6.55 -14.95 22.71
N PRO A 39 -5.52 -14.36 22.04
CA PRO A 39 -4.20 -14.21 22.65
C PRO A 39 -4.29 -13.31 23.90
N VAL A 40 -3.47 -13.62 24.91
CA VAL A 40 -3.37 -12.86 26.15
C VAL A 40 -2.14 -11.98 26.19
N SER A 41 -1.22 -12.18 25.27
CA SER A 41 -0.02 -11.36 25.10
C SER A 41 0.45 -11.40 23.64
N TRP A 42 1.16 -10.36 23.21
CA TRP A 42 1.82 -10.30 21.91
C TRP A 42 3.11 -9.50 21.98
N GLU A 43 4.01 -9.83 21.08
CA GLU A 43 5.29 -9.16 20.90
C GLU A 43 5.57 -8.95 19.42
N PHE A 44 5.93 -7.72 19.05
CA PHE A 44 6.40 -7.42 17.69
C PHE A 44 7.87 -7.74 17.58
N LEU A 45 8.20 -8.60 16.63
CA LEU A 45 9.57 -8.99 16.41
C LEU A 45 10.26 -8.02 15.45
N ASP A 46 11.58 -7.83 15.66
CA ASP A 46 12.38 -7.07 14.72
C ASP A 46 12.42 -7.79 13.37
N THR A 47 11.91 -7.10 12.35
CA THR A 47 11.81 -7.59 10.98
C THR A 47 13.04 -7.30 10.13
N ALA A 48 14.06 -6.64 10.69
CA ALA A 48 15.34 -6.45 10.02
C ALA A 48 16.01 -7.82 9.83
N VAL A 49 16.02 -8.31 8.60
CA VAL A 49 16.80 -9.49 8.21
C VAL A 49 18.26 -9.14 8.34
N GLY A 50 19.02 -9.97 9.09
CA GLY A 50 20.37 -9.70 9.54
C GLY A 50 21.26 -9.07 8.48
N LYS A 51 21.85 -7.95 8.85
CA LYS A 51 22.81 -7.21 8.03
C LYS A 51 24.16 -7.92 7.88
N GLU A 52 24.33 -9.08 8.55
CA GLU A 52 25.66 -9.69 8.72
C GLU A 52 26.04 -10.70 7.63
N ASP A 53 25.10 -11.26 6.85
CA ASP A 53 25.39 -12.41 5.97
C ASP A 53 25.01 -12.28 4.50
N VAL A 54 24.55 -11.11 4.02
CA VAL A 54 24.23 -10.96 2.60
C VAL A 54 24.89 -9.70 2.06
N ALA A 55 25.73 -9.89 1.04
CA ALA A 55 26.25 -8.81 0.22
C ALA A 55 25.08 -7.91 -0.24
N GLU A 56 25.06 -6.69 0.32
CA GLU A 56 24.12 -5.60 0.09
C GLU A 56 22.64 -6.03 -0.06
N PRO A 57 21.82 -5.94 1.00
CA PRO A 57 20.37 -6.01 0.80
C PRO A 57 19.98 -4.84 -0.10
N GLY A 58 19.42 -5.13 -1.26
CA GLY A 58 18.82 -4.12 -2.11
C GLY A 58 17.80 -3.30 -1.29
N PRO A 59 17.57 -2.02 -1.62
CA PRO A 59 16.62 -1.19 -0.90
C PRO A 59 15.25 -1.87 -0.88
N GLY A 60 14.74 -2.19 0.31
CA GLY A 60 13.38 -2.71 0.53
C GLY A 60 13.24 -4.17 0.95
N GLN A 61 14.26 -4.83 1.49
CA GLN A 61 14.17 -6.23 1.94
C GLN A 61 14.01 -6.37 3.46
N SER A 62 12.90 -5.87 4.02
CA SER A 62 12.45 -6.26 5.37
C SER A 62 11.17 -7.08 5.29
N MET A 63 10.96 -8.00 6.24
CA MET A 63 9.65 -8.59 6.48
C MET A 63 8.65 -7.48 6.77
N ASP A 64 7.40 -7.67 6.34
CA ASP A 64 6.39 -6.66 6.62
C ASP A 64 6.03 -6.62 8.10
N LEU A 65 5.67 -7.75 8.69
CA LEU A 65 5.31 -7.84 10.09
C LEU A 65 5.50 -9.25 10.62
N ALA A 66 6.13 -9.39 11.79
CA ALA A 66 6.17 -10.63 12.54
C ALA A 66 5.68 -10.36 13.97
N ILE A 67 4.67 -11.12 14.40
CA ILE A 67 4.04 -10.99 15.71
C ILE A 67 4.02 -12.34 16.40
N ARG A 68 4.58 -12.41 17.60
CA ARG A 68 4.52 -13.60 18.46
C ARG A 68 3.35 -13.44 19.42
N TYR A 69 2.42 -14.40 19.39
CA TYR A 69 1.24 -14.43 20.25
C TYR A 69 1.37 -15.50 21.34
N GLY A 70 1.03 -15.13 22.57
CA GLY A 70 0.93 -16.07 23.69
C GLY A 70 -0.53 -16.31 24.08
N PHE A 71 -0.88 -17.56 24.44
CA PHE A 71 -2.22 -17.98 24.79
C PHE A 71 -2.30 -18.43 26.26
N ARG A 72 -3.53 -18.54 26.79
CA ARG A 72 -3.79 -18.90 28.22
C ARG A 72 -3.33 -20.30 28.59
N ASP A 73 -3.23 -21.20 27.64
CA ASP A 73 -2.75 -22.56 27.89
C ASP A 73 -1.26 -22.64 28.32
N GLY A 74 -0.57 -21.49 28.28
CA GLY A 74 0.78 -21.30 28.84
C GLY A 74 1.90 -22.03 28.10
N GLY A 75 1.55 -22.87 27.13
CA GLY A 75 2.52 -23.67 26.37
C GLY A 75 2.58 -23.36 24.90
N THR A 76 1.54 -22.70 24.39
CA THR A 76 1.45 -22.39 22.95
C THR A 76 1.88 -20.96 22.70
N ALA A 77 2.86 -20.79 21.82
CA ALA A 77 3.17 -19.53 21.19
C ALA A 77 3.11 -19.71 19.67
N ILE A 78 2.43 -18.82 18.99
CA ILE A 78 2.34 -18.82 17.53
C ILE A 78 2.87 -17.50 17.02
N MET A 79 3.82 -17.60 16.10
CA MET A 79 4.41 -16.46 15.41
C MET A 79 3.73 -16.29 14.06
N ALA A 80 2.97 -15.22 13.89
CA ALA A 80 2.41 -14.86 12.59
C ALA A 80 3.42 -14.02 11.81
N LEU A 81 3.87 -14.54 10.66
CA LEU A 81 4.62 -13.80 9.65
C LEU A 81 3.61 -13.29 8.63
N VAL A 82 3.35 -11.99 8.62
CA VAL A 82 2.38 -11.36 7.71
C VAL A 82 3.11 -10.54 6.66
N GLU A 83 2.89 -10.89 5.38
CA GLU A 83 3.33 -10.14 4.21
C GLU A 83 2.11 -9.54 3.52
N HIS A 84 2.12 -8.23 3.28
CA HIS A 84 1.02 -7.51 2.63
C HIS A 84 1.31 -7.28 1.14
N TRP A 85 0.30 -7.49 0.30
CA TRP A 85 0.39 -7.38 -1.15
C TRP A 85 -0.82 -6.61 -1.69
N SER A 86 -0.61 -5.38 -2.14
CA SER A 86 -1.63 -4.56 -2.81
C SER A 86 -1.88 -4.96 -4.27
N ASP A 87 -1.04 -5.83 -4.83
CA ASP A 87 -1.14 -6.37 -6.19
C ASP A 87 -0.78 -7.87 -6.14
N ALA A 88 -1.77 -8.71 -6.36
CA ALA A 88 -1.60 -10.16 -6.36
C ALA A 88 -0.61 -10.66 -7.44
N GLY A 89 -0.42 -9.90 -8.51
CA GLY A 89 0.55 -10.22 -9.57
C GLY A 89 2.01 -10.10 -9.13
N LYS A 90 2.26 -9.42 -8.02
CA LYS A 90 3.61 -9.25 -7.44
C LYS A 90 3.89 -10.21 -6.29
N LEU A 91 2.92 -11.06 -5.91
CA LEU A 91 3.10 -12.01 -4.81
C LEU A 91 4.30 -12.93 -5.10
N ASP A 92 5.26 -12.92 -4.17
CA ASP A 92 6.47 -13.74 -4.22
C ASP A 92 6.54 -14.68 -3.02
N LEU A 93 6.09 -15.91 -3.23
CA LEU A 93 6.11 -16.95 -2.18
C LEU A 93 7.53 -17.38 -1.79
N LEU A 94 8.52 -17.25 -2.68
CA LEU A 94 9.91 -17.53 -2.33
C LEU A 94 10.47 -16.47 -1.38
N ARG A 95 10.06 -15.22 -1.53
CA ARG A 95 10.38 -14.15 -0.58
C ARG A 95 9.79 -14.47 0.80
N THR A 96 8.51 -14.84 0.87
CA THR A 96 7.86 -15.22 2.12
C THR A 96 8.53 -16.46 2.75
N ALA A 97 8.88 -17.47 1.93
CA ALA A 97 9.60 -18.65 2.39
C ALA A 97 10.98 -18.30 2.98
N ARG A 98 11.71 -17.38 2.38
CA ARG A 98 13.00 -16.91 2.91
C ARG A 98 12.84 -16.29 4.30
N TYR A 99 11.83 -15.45 4.50
CA TYR A 99 11.56 -14.85 5.81
C TYR A 99 11.12 -15.88 6.84
N PHE A 100 10.29 -16.84 6.42
CA PHE A 100 9.90 -17.98 7.25
C PHE A 100 11.12 -18.79 7.73
N LEU A 101 12.06 -19.12 6.85
CA LEU A 101 13.28 -19.83 7.19
C LEU A 101 14.18 -19.01 8.14
N GLU A 102 14.27 -17.69 7.95
CA GLU A 102 15.00 -16.82 8.85
C GLU A 102 14.39 -16.80 10.26
N LEU A 103 13.06 -16.75 10.37
CA LEU A 103 12.38 -16.85 11.65
C LEU A 103 12.60 -18.23 12.30
N LEU A 104 12.54 -19.32 11.55
CA LEU A 104 12.86 -20.66 12.06
C LEU A 104 14.31 -20.77 12.60
N ARG A 105 15.26 -20.12 11.91
CA ARG A 105 16.65 -20.09 12.35
C ARG A 105 16.83 -19.31 13.66
N ARG A 106 16.13 -18.17 13.78
CA ARG A 106 16.20 -17.28 14.96
C ARG A 106 15.45 -17.84 16.17
N PHE A 107 14.34 -18.53 15.93
CA PHE A 107 13.41 -19.05 16.94
C PHE A 107 13.15 -20.53 16.73
N PRO A 108 14.16 -21.39 16.95
CA PRO A 108 13.99 -22.82 16.75
C PRO A 108 12.97 -23.40 17.74
N GLY A 109 11.99 -24.13 17.22
CA GLY A 109 10.93 -24.75 18.02
C GLY A 109 9.67 -23.92 18.19
N GLU A 110 9.64 -22.67 17.71
CA GLU A 110 8.40 -21.88 17.67
C GLU A 110 7.52 -22.30 16.49
N SER A 111 6.20 -22.21 16.68
CA SER A 111 5.23 -22.43 15.61
C SER A 111 5.07 -21.16 14.79
N ILE A 112 5.46 -21.19 13.51
CA ILE A 112 5.38 -20.03 12.62
C ILE A 112 4.28 -20.24 11.60
N LEU A 113 3.36 -19.28 11.49
CA LEU A 113 2.27 -19.25 10.54
C LEU A 113 2.54 -18.17 9.48
N PRO A 114 2.96 -18.55 8.26
CA PRO A 114 3.14 -17.59 7.18
C PRO A 114 1.78 -17.21 6.59
N ILE A 115 1.53 -15.90 6.44
CA ILE A 115 0.28 -15.33 5.94
C ILE A 115 0.61 -14.30 4.86
N ALA A 116 0.02 -14.45 3.69
CA ALA A 116 -0.02 -13.42 2.66
C ALA A 116 -1.40 -12.74 2.69
N LEU A 117 -1.42 -11.50 3.11
CA LEU A 117 -2.60 -10.63 3.08
C LEU A 117 -2.62 -9.93 1.73
N VAL A 118 -3.60 -10.28 0.89
CA VAL A 118 -3.72 -9.75 -0.48
C VAL A 118 -4.93 -8.82 -0.57
N ASP A 119 -4.67 -7.56 -0.82
CA ASP A 119 -5.67 -6.51 -0.94
C ASP A 119 -5.65 -5.88 -2.35
N ASP A 120 -5.84 -6.73 -3.36
CA ASP A 120 -5.95 -6.35 -4.78
C ASP A 120 -7.36 -5.79 -5.08
N GLU A 121 -7.54 -5.19 -6.25
CA GLU A 121 -8.86 -4.68 -6.69
C GLU A 121 -9.87 -5.80 -6.94
N ARG A 122 -9.41 -6.98 -7.33
CA ARG A 122 -10.27 -8.10 -7.73
C ARG A 122 -9.75 -9.41 -7.18
N PRO A 123 -10.66 -10.37 -6.89
CA PRO A 123 -10.22 -11.71 -6.55
C PRO A 123 -9.52 -12.35 -7.75
N ARG A 124 -8.40 -13.02 -7.49
CA ARG A 124 -7.61 -13.76 -8.49
C ARG A 124 -7.35 -15.17 -8.02
N GLN A 125 -7.06 -16.06 -8.95
CA GLN A 125 -6.50 -17.36 -8.59
C GLN A 125 -5.05 -17.16 -8.18
N ILE A 126 -4.74 -17.44 -6.91
CA ILE A 126 -3.43 -17.29 -6.31
C ILE A 126 -2.96 -18.67 -5.85
N ALA A 127 -1.74 -19.05 -6.22
CA ALA A 127 -1.11 -20.22 -5.66
C ALA A 127 -0.71 -19.94 -4.20
N ASP A 128 -1.04 -20.84 -3.30
CA ASP A 128 -0.66 -20.80 -1.87
C ASP A 128 0.60 -21.61 -1.58
N THR A 129 1.12 -22.31 -2.58
CA THR A 129 2.23 -23.25 -2.46
C THR A 129 3.26 -23.00 -3.54
N VAL A 130 4.53 -23.05 -3.15
CA VAL A 130 5.66 -23.16 -4.07
C VAL A 130 6.41 -24.45 -3.80
N GLU A 131 6.67 -25.21 -4.86
CA GLU A 131 7.33 -26.50 -4.80
C GLU A 131 8.44 -26.57 -5.84
N HIS A 132 9.56 -27.12 -5.45
CA HIS A 132 10.63 -27.50 -6.37
C HIS A 132 10.76 -29.02 -6.39
N ARG A 133 10.59 -29.61 -7.57
CA ARG A 133 10.68 -31.07 -7.78
C ARG A 133 11.87 -31.45 -8.64
N VAL A 134 12.50 -32.56 -8.27
CA VAL A 134 13.49 -33.25 -9.08
C VAL A 134 13.06 -34.71 -9.19
N LEU A 135 12.46 -35.09 -10.30
CA LEU A 135 11.79 -36.37 -10.51
C LEU A 135 10.69 -36.61 -9.42
N GLU A 136 10.76 -37.69 -8.72
CA GLU A 136 9.86 -38.05 -7.61
C GLU A 136 10.21 -37.35 -6.26
N PHE A 137 11.34 -36.62 -6.21
CA PHE A 137 11.84 -35.98 -5.02
C PHE A 137 11.46 -34.49 -4.98
N SER A 138 10.88 -34.03 -3.88
CA SER A 138 10.58 -32.62 -3.63
C SER A 138 11.52 -32.07 -2.56
N PRO A 139 12.68 -31.49 -2.96
CA PRO A 139 13.63 -30.93 -2.01
C PRO A 139 13.13 -29.65 -1.33
N PHE A 140 12.11 -29.00 -1.88
CA PHE A 140 11.50 -27.82 -1.30
C PHE A 140 9.99 -27.81 -1.52
N HIS A 141 9.26 -27.64 -0.42
CA HIS A 141 7.82 -27.44 -0.41
C HIS A 141 7.47 -26.42 0.66
N PHE A 142 6.83 -25.33 0.26
CA PHE A 142 6.42 -24.28 1.18
C PHE A 142 5.00 -23.85 0.88
N THR A 143 4.19 -23.79 1.92
CA THR A 143 2.78 -23.36 1.86
C THR A 143 2.59 -22.14 2.73
N THR A 144 1.84 -21.15 2.25
CA THR A 144 1.45 -19.96 3.00
C THR A 144 -0.08 -19.82 3.02
N ARG A 145 -0.61 -19.26 4.07
CA ARG A 145 -2.03 -18.90 4.14
C ARG A 145 -2.28 -17.67 3.31
N ILE A 146 -3.17 -17.76 2.33
CA ILE A 146 -3.62 -16.60 1.55
C ILE A 146 -4.91 -16.05 2.16
N VAL A 147 -4.89 -14.79 2.58
CA VAL A 147 -6.09 -14.02 2.96
C VAL A 147 -6.31 -12.98 1.87
N GLN A 148 -7.23 -13.30 0.95
CA GLN A 148 -7.54 -12.43 -0.19
C GLN A 148 -8.79 -11.61 0.11
N ILE A 149 -8.63 -10.32 0.40
CA ILE A 149 -9.70 -9.41 0.82
C ILE A 149 -10.86 -9.37 -0.18
N PRO A 150 -10.64 -9.17 -1.50
CA PRO A 150 -11.75 -9.08 -2.46
C PRO A 150 -12.47 -10.42 -2.69
N ALA A 151 -11.95 -11.54 -2.17
CA ALA A 151 -12.64 -12.84 -2.20
C ALA A 151 -13.50 -13.09 -0.94
N LEU A 152 -13.33 -12.29 0.11
CA LEU A 152 -14.13 -12.39 1.34
C LEU A 152 -15.52 -11.78 1.10
N SER A 153 -16.57 -12.45 1.55
CA SER A 153 -17.94 -11.93 1.47
C SER A 153 -18.20 -10.92 2.58
N LEU A 154 -18.67 -9.72 2.23
CA LEU A 154 -19.09 -8.70 3.19
C LEU A 154 -20.14 -9.24 4.17
N GLU A 155 -21.03 -10.14 3.74
CA GLU A 155 -22.11 -10.69 4.58
C GLU A 155 -21.57 -11.34 5.85
N ARG A 156 -20.42 -12.00 5.76
CA ARG A 156 -19.74 -12.59 6.94
C ARG A 156 -19.29 -11.54 7.95
N PHE A 157 -18.97 -10.33 7.48
CA PHE A 157 -18.41 -9.23 8.28
C PHE A 157 -19.38 -8.07 8.49
N ARG A 158 -20.63 -8.21 8.06
CA ARG A 158 -21.65 -7.15 8.13
C ARG A 158 -21.83 -6.58 9.54
N HIS A 159 -21.72 -7.41 10.56
CA HIS A 159 -21.90 -7.01 11.96
C HIS A 159 -20.64 -7.25 12.80
N THR A 160 -19.49 -7.32 12.16
CA THR A 160 -18.24 -7.54 12.89
C THR A 160 -17.92 -6.37 13.81
N ALA A 161 -17.48 -6.69 15.04
CA ALA A 161 -16.86 -5.74 15.96
C ALA A 161 -15.33 -5.70 15.80
N ASN A 162 -14.74 -6.64 15.06
CA ASN A 162 -13.31 -6.69 14.77
C ASN A 162 -12.92 -5.52 13.86
N ARG A 163 -12.11 -4.61 14.38
CA ARG A 163 -11.72 -3.36 13.70
C ARG A 163 -10.83 -3.59 12.49
N VAL A 164 -9.99 -4.63 12.56
CA VAL A 164 -9.16 -5.02 11.42
C VAL A 164 -10.03 -5.52 10.28
N ALA A 165 -10.93 -6.47 10.54
CA ALA A 165 -11.89 -6.95 9.55
C ALA A 165 -12.77 -5.82 9.00
N LEU A 166 -13.28 -4.95 9.88
CA LEU A 166 -14.10 -3.80 9.52
C LEU A 166 -13.38 -2.88 8.54
N SER A 167 -12.10 -2.62 8.77
CA SER A 167 -11.28 -1.73 7.94
C SER A 167 -11.14 -2.22 6.50
N PHE A 168 -11.20 -3.54 6.27
CA PHE A 168 -11.13 -4.14 4.93
C PHE A 168 -12.50 -4.32 4.26
N THR A 169 -13.63 -4.06 4.96
CA THR A 169 -14.98 -4.25 4.38
C THR A 169 -15.24 -3.48 3.08
N PRO A 170 -14.68 -2.29 2.84
CA PRO A 170 -14.87 -1.59 1.56
C PRO A 170 -14.38 -2.35 0.34
N ASN A 171 -13.41 -3.26 0.51
CA ASN A 171 -12.81 -4.05 -0.55
C ASN A 171 -13.36 -5.48 -0.65
N MET A 172 -14.28 -5.87 0.23
CA MET A 172 -14.86 -7.21 0.23
C MET A 172 -15.89 -7.38 -0.88
N ALA A 173 -16.11 -8.63 -1.31
CA ALA A 173 -17.13 -8.95 -2.29
C ALA A 173 -18.52 -8.57 -1.78
N GLY A 174 -19.30 -7.86 -2.62
CA GLY A 174 -20.64 -7.38 -2.28
C GLY A 174 -20.67 -6.08 -1.46
N ALA A 175 -19.55 -5.39 -1.30
CA ALA A 175 -19.51 -4.13 -0.59
C ALA A 175 -20.11 -2.98 -1.44
N ASP A 176 -20.91 -2.14 -0.78
CA ASP A 176 -21.14 -0.75 -1.20
C ASP A 176 -19.98 0.08 -0.62
N GLY A 177 -19.08 0.53 -1.49
CA GLY A 177 -17.86 1.21 -1.05
C GLY A 177 -18.15 2.47 -0.23
N VAL A 178 -19.15 3.26 -0.61
CA VAL A 178 -19.54 4.49 0.11
C VAL A 178 -20.04 4.17 1.50
N GLU A 179 -20.96 3.20 1.64
CA GLU A 179 -21.51 2.80 2.93
C GLU A 179 -20.43 2.27 3.86
N GLN A 180 -19.56 1.38 3.36
CA GLN A 180 -18.53 0.76 4.18
C GLN A 180 -17.46 1.76 4.61
N VAL A 181 -17.05 2.71 3.76
CA VAL A 181 -16.11 3.77 4.15
C VAL A 181 -16.68 4.62 5.28
N LEU A 182 -17.95 5.02 5.19
CA LEU A 182 -18.59 5.80 6.27
C LEU A 182 -18.64 5.00 7.56
N ARG A 183 -18.97 3.72 7.48
CA ARG A 183 -19.01 2.81 8.63
C ARG A 183 -17.64 2.68 9.30
N VAL A 184 -16.58 2.47 8.53
CA VAL A 184 -15.19 2.44 9.03
C VAL A 184 -14.85 3.76 9.72
N THR A 185 -15.11 4.88 9.05
CA THR A 185 -14.82 6.21 9.59
C THR A 185 -15.51 6.45 10.93
N MET A 186 -16.77 6.06 11.06
CA MET A 186 -17.53 6.18 12.32
C MET A 186 -16.99 5.29 13.44
N ALA A 187 -16.58 4.07 13.11
CA ALA A 187 -16.07 3.12 14.11
C ALA A 187 -14.75 3.56 14.77
N PHE A 188 -14.00 4.43 14.10
CA PHE A 188 -12.74 4.96 14.63
C PHE A 188 -12.86 6.40 15.17
N GLN A 189 -14.07 6.97 15.25
CA GLN A 189 -14.28 8.38 15.60
C GLN A 189 -13.75 8.76 17.00
N ASP A 190 -13.82 7.86 17.97
CA ASP A 190 -13.50 8.16 19.37
C ASP A 190 -12.07 7.73 19.77
N GLN A 191 -11.19 7.48 18.81
CA GLN A 191 -9.87 6.91 19.09
C GLN A 191 -8.73 7.86 18.69
N ASP A 192 -8.38 8.79 19.59
CA ASP A 192 -7.36 9.82 19.36
C ASP A 192 -5.97 9.27 19.05
N ASP A 193 -5.57 8.15 19.65
CA ASP A 193 -4.24 7.53 19.46
C ASP A 193 -4.03 6.92 18.05
N LEU A 194 -5.11 6.79 17.27
CA LEU A 194 -5.09 6.17 15.95
C LEU A 194 -5.26 7.16 14.81
N MET A 195 -4.91 8.41 15.02
CA MET A 195 -5.02 9.47 14.03
C MET A 195 -4.39 9.07 12.67
N GLY A 196 -3.25 8.38 12.68
CA GLY A 196 -2.61 7.86 11.48
C GLY A 196 -3.43 6.77 10.76
N VAL A 197 -4.05 5.85 11.50
CA VAL A 197 -4.91 4.79 10.94
C VAL A 197 -6.19 5.39 10.38
N ARG A 198 -6.82 6.34 11.08
CA ARG A 198 -8.03 7.05 10.62
C ARG A 198 -7.78 7.83 9.34
N LYS A 199 -6.72 8.65 9.31
CA LYS A 199 -6.32 9.43 8.11
C LYS A 199 -6.19 8.52 6.92
N PHE A 200 -5.52 7.40 7.14
CA PHE A 200 -5.24 6.48 6.08
C PHE A 200 -6.50 5.83 5.50
N PHE A 201 -7.38 5.27 6.35
CA PHE A 201 -8.56 4.60 5.82
C PHE A 201 -9.54 5.56 5.18
N ALA A 202 -9.76 6.73 5.79
CA ALA A 202 -10.60 7.75 5.18
C ALA A 202 -10.02 8.23 3.84
N PHE A 203 -8.69 8.38 3.78
CA PHE A 203 -8.00 8.90 2.62
C PHE A 203 -7.77 7.83 1.54
N TRP A 204 -7.10 6.74 1.89
CA TRP A 204 -6.73 5.73 0.90
C TRP A 204 -7.93 5.00 0.30
N VAL A 205 -8.92 4.61 1.09
CA VAL A 205 -10.11 3.93 0.57
C VAL A 205 -10.90 4.87 -0.32
N VAL A 206 -11.04 6.14 0.10
CA VAL A 206 -11.76 7.14 -0.71
C VAL A 206 -11.02 7.42 -2.01
N GLU A 207 -9.73 7.71 -1.96
CA GLU A 207 -8.97 8.15 -3.14
C GLU A 207 -8.56 7.00 -4.07
N ALA A 208 -8.19 5.84 -3.51
CA ALA A 208 -7.64 4.73 -4.30
C ALA A 208 -8.69 3.74 -4.80
N ARG A 209 -9.84 3.62 -4.13
CA ARG A 209 -10.81 2.55 -4.39
C ARG A 209 -12.18 3.04 -4.87
N LEU A 210 -12.56 4.26 -4.55
CA LEU A 210 -13.84 4.81 -4.95
C LEU A 210 -13.73 5.58 -6.27
N LYS A 211 -14.79 5.51 -7.07
CA LYS A 211 -14.92 6.38 -8.24
C LYS A 211 -15.13 7.83 -7.81
N LEU A 212 -14.89 8.77 -8.72
CA LEU A 212 -14.91 10.20 -8.42
C LEU A 212 -16.27 10.69 -7.88
N ASP A 213 -17.36 10.14 -8.37
CA ASP A 213 -18.73 10.42 -7.89
C ASP A 213 -18.95 9.86 -6.48
N GLU A 214 -18.51 8.64 -6.22
CA GLU A 214 -18.56 8.00 -4.90
C GLU A 214 -17.70 8.78 -3.88
N GLN A 215 -16.50 9.21 -4.26
CA GLN A 215 -15.64 10.07 -3.43
C GLN A 215 -16.36 11.37 -3.05
N ARG A 216 -17.02 12.02 -4.01
CA ARG A 216 -17.80 13.24 -3.74
C ARG A 216 -18.97 12.97 -2.79
N GLU A 217 -19.62 11.83 -2.93
CA GLU A 217 -20.71 11.44 -2.05
C GLU A 217 -20.22 11.19 -0.62
N VAL A 218 -19.10 10.47 -0.43
CA VAL A 218 -18.47 10.27 0.90
C VAL A 218 -18.15 11.62 1.53
N LYS A 219 -17.44 12.51 0.81
CA LYS A 219 -17.08 13.84 1.30
C LYS A 219 -18.32 14.67 1.70
N ARG A 220 -19.41 14.59 0.93
CA ARG A 220 -20.68 15.24 1.27
C ARG A 220 -21.29 14.69 2.54
N LYS A 221 -21.39 13.35 2.68
CA LYS A 221 -21.98 12.69 3.87
C LYS A 221 -21.14 12.95 5.12
N LEU A 222 -19.81 12.91 5.04
CA LEU A 222 -18.92 13.26 6.16
C LEU A 222 -19.11 14.71 6.62
N LYS A 223 -19.35 15.63 5.70
CA LYS A 223 -19.67 17.03 6.03
C LYS A 223 -21.02 17.16 6.75
N GLU A 224 -22.02 16.41 6.30
CA GLU A 224 -23.36 16.41 6.95
C GLU A 224 -23.31 15.80 8.35
N MET A 225 -22.38 14.85 8.59
CA MET A 225 -22.16 14.22 9.90
C MET A 225 -21.35 15.09 10.86
N ALA A 226 -21.02 16.33 10.48
CA ALA A 226 -20.24 17.28 11.28
C ALA A 226 -18.90 16.73 11.79
N MET A 227 -18.15 16.07 10.91
CA MET A 227 -16.79 15.57 11.18
C MET A 227 -15.72 16.56 10.65
N PRO A 228 -15.49 17.70 11.36
CA PRO A 228 -14.64 18.79 10.85
C PRO A 228 -13.18 18.37 10.67
N GLU A 229 -12.68 17.49 11.53
CA GLU A 229 -11.29 17.01 11.48
C GLU A 229 -10.99 16.24 10.20
N ILE A 230 -11.88 15.31 9.81
CA ILE A 230 -11.74 14.54 8.57
C ILE A 230 -11.86 15.45 7.35
N MET A 231 -12.76 16.44 7.42
CA MET A 231 -12.92 17.43 6.35
C MET A 231 -11.70 18.35 6.20
N GLU A 232 -11.04 18.71 7.30
CA GLU A 232 -9.81 19.50 7.26
C GLU A 232 -8.66 18.71 6.60
N TRP A 233 -8.58 17.39 6.85
CA TRP A 233 -7.60 16.55 6.15
C TRP A 233 -7.81 16.50 4.64
N PHE A 234 -9.05 16.26 4.18
CA PHE A 234 -9.34 16.29 2.74
C PHE A 234 -9.04 17.66 2.10
N LYS A 235 -9.16 18.74 2.87
CA LYS A 235 -8.85 20.08 2.40
C LYS A 235 -7.34 20.31 2.32
N GLN A 236 -6.59 19.88 3.31
CA GLN A 236 -5.14 20.00 3.35
C GLN A 236 -4.48 19.19 2.23
N ASP A 237 -4.92 17.97 2.00
CA ASP A 237 -4.48 17.15 0.90
C ASP A 237 -4.81 17.73 -0.48
N GLY A 238 -6.03 18.25 -0.65
CA GLY A 238 -6.39 18.94 -1.90
C GLY A 238 -5.51 20.15 -2.19
N ILE A 239 -4.99 20.83 -1.15
CA ILE A 239 -4.02 21.91 -1.27
C ILE A 239 -2.64 21.36 -1.67
N GLU A 240 -2.17 20.31 -1.02
CA GLU A 240 -0.88 19.67 -1.32
C GLU A 240 -0.85 19.10 -2.74
N GLU A 241 -1.89 18.36 -3.14
CA GLU A 241 -2.05 17.85 -4.50
C GLU A 241 -2.14 19.00 -5.53
N GLY A 242 -2.83 20.08 -5.18
CA GLY A 242 -2.91 21.28 -6.03
C GLY A 242 -1.57 21.95 -6.22
N ILE A 243 -0.75 22.03 -5.18
CA ILE A 243 0.63 22.54 -5.22
C ILE A 243 1.51 21.63 -6.06
N GLU A 244 1.48 20.31 -5.85
CA GLU A 244 2.29 19.35 -6.60
C GLU A 244 1.96 19.39 -8.09
N LYS A 245 0.68 19.34 -8.46
CA LYS A 245 0.23 19.48 -9.85
C LYS A 245 0.57 20.88 -10.44
N GLY A 246 0.56 21.90 -9.60
CA GLY A 246 0.98 23.24 -9.99
C GLY A 246 2.46 23.32 -10.31
N ILE A 247 3.30 22.70 -9.48
CA ILE A 247 4.76 22.62 -9.68
C ILE A 247 5.07 21.79 -10.93
N GLU A 248 4.46 20.61 -11.10
CA GLU A 248 4.66 19.74 -12.26
C GLU A 248 4.33 20.48 -13.57
N ARG A 249 3.15 21.09 -13.66
CA ARG A 249 2.74 21.89 -14.83
C ARG A 249 3.62 23.12 -15.04
N GLY A 250 4.07 23.74 -13.95
CA GLY A 250 5.02 24.86 -14.01
C GLY A 250 6.37 24.45 -14.55
N LEU A 251 6.87 23.28 -14.12
CA LEU A 251 8.13 22.70 -14.59
C LEU A 251 8.06 22.31 -16.07
N GLU A 252 6.99 21.61 -16.49
CA GLU A 252 6.78 21.26 -17.90
C GLU A 252 6.76 22.51 -18.79
N ARG A 253 5.97 23.53 -18.43
CA ARG A 253 5.93 24.80 -19.17
C ARG A 253 7.26 25.50 -19.16
N GLY A 254 7.98 25.48 -18.04
CA GLY A 254 9.31 26.09 -17.93
C GLY A 254 10.34 25.42 -18.83
N ILE A 255 10.33 24.09 -18.90
CA ILE A 255 11.19 23.30 -19.80
C ILE A 255 10.85 23.63 -21.26
N GLU A 256 9.57 23.62 -21.63
CA GLU A 256 9.12 23.91 -22.99
C GLU A 256 9.49 25.34 -23.42
N GLN A 257 9.24 26.32 -22.56
CA GLN A 257 9.60 27.73 -22.81
C GLN A 257 11.11 27.90 -22.87
N GLY A 258 11.87 27.29 -21.97
CA GLY A 258 13.34 27.33 -21.99
C GLY A 258 13.93 26.68 -23.25
N ALA A 259 13.41 25.53 -23.67
CA ALA A 259 13.83 24.89 -24.90
C ALA A 259 13.50 25.77 -26.15
N ARG A 260 12.32 26.41 -26.16
CA ARG A 260 11.93 27.32 -27.25
C ARG A 260 12.81 28.55 -27.26
N ALA A 261 13.10 29.14 -26.12
CA ALA A 261 13.99 30.32 -26.01
C ALA A 261 15.42 30.00 -26.49
N SER A 262 15.96 28.85 -26.09
CA SER A 262 17.27 28.37 -26.56
C SER A 262 17.30 28.21 -28.08
N LYS A 263 16.28 27.54 -28.65
CA LYS A 263 16.18 27.38 -30.11
C LYS A 263 16.09 28.69 -30.87
N LEU A 264 15.38 29.69 -30.32
CA LEU A 264 15.31 31.05 -30.90
C LEU A 264 16.67 31.73 -30.85
N GLU A 265 17.41 31.61 -29.75
CA GLU A 265 18.75 32.15 -29.62
C GLU A 265 19.73 31.51 -30.59
N ASP A 266 19.68 30.18 -30.72
CA ASP A 266 20.50 29.43 -31.68
C ASP A 266 20.18 29.84 -33.12
N ALA A 267 18.89 29.96 -33.45
CA ALA A 267 18.48 30.44 -34.77
C ALA A 267 19.03 31.82 -35.08
N ARG A 268 18.98 32.77 -34.10
CA ARG A 268 19.58 34.12 -34.28
C ARG A 268 21.09 34.06 -34.54
N LYS A 269 21.83 33.26 -33.74
CA LYS A 269 23.27 33.07 -33.89
C LYS A 269 23.63 32.49 -35.25
N MET A 270 22.87 31.49 -35.73
CA MET A 270 23.08 30.88 -37.04
C MET A 270 22.89 31.90 -38.17
N LEU A 271 21.87 32.77 -38.09
CA LEU A 271 21.64 33.81 -39.11
C LEU A 271 22.72 34.87 -39.05
N GLU A 272 23.21 35.31 -37.89
CA GLU A 272 24.33 36.23 -37.75
C GLU A 272 25.62 35.71 -38.41
N HIS A 273 25.80 34.37 -38.43
CA HIS A 273 26.91 33.74 -39.12
C HIS A 273 26.65 33.45 -40.61
N GLY A 274 25.55 33.99 -41.16
CA GLY A 274 25.24 33.90 -42.56
C GLY A 274 24.70 32.58 -43.04
N ILE A 275 24.16 31.76 -42.13
CA ILE A 275 23.53 30.49 -42.47
C ILE A 275 22.15 30.75 -43.07
N GLU A 276 21.84 30.07 -44.19
CA GLU A 276 20.55 30.24 -44.87
C GLU A 276 19.37 29.79 -44.01
N TRP A 277 18.26 30.50 -44.10
CA TRP A 277 17.02 30.19 -43.38
C TRP A 277 16.56 28.73 -43.48
N ARG A 278 16.71 28.12 -44.64
CA ARG A 278 16.33 26.73 -44.83
C ARG A 278 17.05 25.81 -43.87
N ILE A 279 18.34 26.01 -43.67
CA ILE A 279 19.19 25.23 -42.77
C ILE A 279 18.82 25.54 -41.33
N VAL A 280 18.60 26.82 -41.00
CA VAL A 280 18.19 27.24 -39.65
C VAL A 280 16.88 26.58 -39.23
N THR A 281 15.88 26.61 -40.14
CA THR A 281 14.58 25.93 -39.86
C THR A 281 14.71 24.44 -39.71
N ASP A 282 15.52 23.80 -40.57
CA ASP A 282 15.75 22.34 -40.48
C ASP A 282 16.40 21.91 -39.16
N VAL A 283 17.32 22.71 -38.62
CA VAL A 283 18.09 22.39 -37.42
C VAL A 283 17.34 22.76 -36.16
N THR A 284 16.71 23.94 -36.09
CA THR A 284 16.09 24.48 -34.87
C THR A 284 14.58 24.29 -34.81
N GLY A 285 13.92 24.07 -35.95
CA GLY A 285 12.48 24.09 -36.12
C GLY A 285 11.85 25.47 -36.00
N ILE A 286 12.66 26.55 -35.97
CA ILE A 286 12.20 27.94 -35.88
C ILE A 286 11.99 28.54 -37.28
N THR A 287 10.85 29.17 -37.46
CA THR A 287 10.50 29.88 -38.72
C THR A 287 10.78 31.39 -38.62
N PRO A 288 10.86 32.11 -39.77
CA PRO A 288 10.97 33.56 -39.75
C PRO A 288 9.86 34.25 -38.95
N GLU A 289 8.64 33.72 -39.01
CA GLU A 289 7.48 34.24 -38.27
C GLU A 289 7.67 34.05 -36.75
N ASP A 290 8.22 32.94 -36.31
CA ASP A 290 8.52 32.68 -34.89
C ASP A 290 9.56 33.67 -34.35
N LEU A 291 10.55 34.02 -35.17
CA LEU A 291 11.60 34.97 -34.77
C LEU A 291 11.09 36.42 -34.74
N ALA A 292 10.13 36.77 -35.59
CA ALA A 292 9.53 38.07 -35.66
C ALA A 292 8.49 38.34 -34.55
N ALA A 293 7.92 37.27 -33.99
CA ALA A 293 6.90 37.34 -32.94
C ALA A 293 7.48 37.44 -31.51
N ASN A 294 8.83 37.36 -31.38
CA ASN A 294 9.59 37.42 -30.13
C ASN A 294 10.69 38.47 -30.20
#